data_4b80b36be84237fe0b42ff48b7895de8
#
_entry.id   4b80b36be84237fe0b42ff48b7895de8
#
_cell.length_a   1.000
_cell.length_b   1.000
_cell.length_c   1.000
_cell.angle_alpha   90.00
_cell.angle_beta   90.00
_cell.angle_gamma   90.00
#
_symmetry.space_group_name_H-M   'P 1'
#
loop_
_entity.id
_entity.type
_entity.pdbx_description
1 polymer ?
#
loop_
_entity_poly.entity_id
_entity_poly.type
_entity_poly.pdbx_seq_one_letter_code
_entity_poly.pdbx_strand_id
1 'polypeptide(L)'
;AGHMVLYRPKEAQKYEYYAEDQTEVYWVHFTGSDVTNILRSYGLTDSKKVFYCGSGPSYQNLFRAMINELQMCNDSYQEMLEMYLRQIFIQLQRYFNNSIRIDNSRATEAIDMAIAYFNEHYSESISIEEYAKKTHVSTSWFIRNFKLYVGSTPMQFILQKRICNAEALLLNTEYNINEIAQIVGYDNSLYFSRMFKKIKGISPSEYRKNI
;
A
#
# COMPACT_ATOMS: atom_id res chain seq x y z
N ALA A 1 3.84 -0.63 6.67
CA ALA A 1 3.76 -0.34 5.22
C ALA A 1 2.47 0.42 4.89
N GLY A 2 2.42 1.12 3.72
CA GLY A 2 1.22 1.82 3.27
C GLY A 2 0.99 3.21 3.85
N HIS A 3 1.95 3.78 4.53
CA HIS A 3 1.89 5.15 5.01
C HIS A 3 2.70 6.09 4.09
N MET A 4 2.18 7.29 3.93
CA MET A 4 2.85 8.39 3.24
C MET A 4 3.01 9.55 4.22
N VAL A 5 4.14 10.24 4.13
CA VAL A 5 4.43 11.43 4.92
C VAL A 5 4.68 12.58 3.96
N LEU A 6 4.02 13.71 4.20
CA LEU A 6 4.24 14.94 3.46
C LEU A 6 4.91 15.96 4.37
N TYR A 7 6.14 16.32 4.04
CA TYR A 7 6.86 17.42 4.69
C TYR A 7 6.74 18.68 3.85
N ARG A 8 6.41 19.78 4.50
CA ARG A 8 6.29 21.10 3.88
C ARG A 8 7.58 21.90 4.05
N PRO A 9 7.78 22.96 3.27
CA PRO A 9 8.94 23.84 3.45
C PRO A 9 9.06 24.30 4.91
N LYS A 10 10.30 24.27 5.44
CA LYS A 10 10.66 24.61 6.82
C LYS A 10 10.15 23.66 7.93
N GLU A 11 9.49 22.57 7.61
CA GLU A 11 9.17 21.56 8.60
C GLU A 11 10.39 20.71 8.91
N ALA A 12 10.62 20.44 10.20
CA ALA A 12 11.66 19.51 10.63
C ALA A 12 11.29 18.09 10.18
N GLN A 13 12.20 17.45 9.45
CA GLN A 13 12.09 16.05 9.04
C GLN A 13 12.73 15.19 10.12
N LYS A 14 11.93 14.35 10.77
CA LYS A 14 12.42 13.37 11.73
C LYS A 14 11.76 12.03 11.43
N TYR A 15 12.56 11.05 11.07
CA TYR A 15 12.12 9.67 10.83
C TYR A 15 13.26 8.73 11.18
N GLU A 16 12.91 7.51 11.59
CA GLU A 16 13.82 6.45 11.92
C GLU A 16 13.39 5.17 11.19
N TYR A 17 14.36 4.42 10.71
CA TYR A 17 14.16 3.12 10.10
C TYR A 17 14.94 2.09 10.91
N TYR A 18 14.28 0.99 11.23
CA TYR A 18 14.92 -0.13 11.90
C TYR A 18 15.30 -1.17 10.84
N ALA A 19 16.56 -1.62 10.87
CA ALA A 19 17.09 -2.58 9.89
C ALA A 19 16.31 -3.91 9.88
N GLU A 20 15.74 -4.28 11.03
CA GLU A 20 14.93 -5.50 11.21
C GLU A 20 13.63 -5.46 10.42
N ASP A 21 13.09 -4.27 10.13
CA ASP A 21 11.80 -4.10 9.44
C ASP A 21 11.88 -4.27 7.92
N GLN A 22 13.06 -4.37 7.33
CA GLN A 22 13.30 -4.41 5.87
C GLN A 22 12.41 -3.40 5.11
N THR A 23 12.31 -2.18 5.65
CA THR A 23 11.38 -1.16 5.16
C THR A 23 11.87 -0.59 3.83
N GLU A 24 11.11 -0.78 2.77
CA GLU A 24 11.31 -0.10 1.49
C GLU A 24 10.61 1.25 1.52
N VAL A 25 11.34 2.33 1.25
CA VAL A 25 10.82 3.70 1.27
C VAL A 25 11.08 4.36 -0.07
N TYR A 26 10.02 4.91 -0.65
CA TYR A 26 10.10 5.78 -1.81
C TYR A 26 9.91 7.22 -1.36
N TRP A 27 10.70 8.12 -1.89
CA TRP A 27 10.60 9.53 -1.61
C TRP A 27 10.79 10.38 -2.86
N VAL A 28 10.20 11.57 -2.88
CA VAL A 28 10.39 12.57 -3.91
C VAL A 28 10.50 13.95 -3.27
N HIS A 29 11.50 14.71 -3.69
CA HIS A 29 11.60 16.13 -3.40
C HIS A 29 11.10 16.93 -4.60
N PHE A 30 10.22 17.86 -4.34
CA PHE A 30 9.70 18.76 -5.37
C PHE A 30 9.73 20.20 -4.87
N THR A 31 10.02 21.13 -5.76
CA THR A 31 10.12 22.55 -5.47
C THR A 31 9.46 23.34 -6.60
N GLY A 32 9.08 24.57 -6.32
CA GLY A 32 8.49 25.49 -7.29
C GLY A 32 7.77 26.64 -6.61
N SER A 33 7.61 27.74 -7.33
CA SER A 33 6.93 28.94 -6.82
C SER A 33 5.46 28.69 -6.49
N ASP A 34 4.82 27.73 -7.17
CA ASP A 34 3.38 27.45 -7.05
C ASP A 34 3.06 26.22 -6.18
N VAL A 35 4.05 25.59 -5.56
CA VAL A 35 3.87 24.38 -4.76
C VAL A 35 2.79 24.54 -3.69
N THR A 36 2.76 25.67 -2.99
CA THR A 36 1.79 25.91 -1.93
C THR A 36 0.36 25.98 -2.48
N ASN A 37 0.15 26.61 -3.64
CA ASN A 37 -1.17 26.68 -4.26
C ASN A 37 -1.62 25.32 -4.80
N ILE A 38 -0.69 24.56 -5.38
CA ILE A 38 -0.94 23.19 -5.85
C ILE A 38 -1.37 22.32 -4.66
N LEU A 39 -0.60 22.28 -3.57
CA LEU A 39 -0.97 21.51 -2.37
C LEU A 39 -2.34 21.93 -1.82
N ARG A 40 -2.61 23.24 -1.78
CA ARG A 40 -3.91 23.76 -1.35
C ARG A 40 -5.05 23.30 -2.24
N SER A 41 -4.88 23.29 -3.55
CA SER A 41 -5.92 22.85 -4.50
C SER A 41 -6.30 21.37 -4.32
N TYR A 42 -5.38 20.55 -3.80
CA TYR A 42 -5.64 19.15 -3.48
C TYR A 42 -6.06 18.91 -2.01
N GLY A 43 -6.24 19.99 -1.22
CA GLY A 43 -6.61 19.86 0.20
C GLY A 43 -5.47 19.36 1.11
N LEU A 44 -4.22 19.49 0.67
CA LEU A 44 -3.02 18.99 1.37
C LEU A 44 -2.36 20.06 2.25
N THR A 45 -3.14 21.02 2.75
CA THR A 45 -2.61 22.18 3.51
C THR A 45 -2.63 22.00 5.02
N ASP A 46 -3.31 20.99 5.54
CA ASP A 46 -3.54 20.81 6.96
C ASP A 46 -2.30 20.27 7.68
N SER A 47 -2.30 20.41 9.01
CA SER A 47 -1.21 19.99 9.90
C SER A 47 -0.95 18.47 9.90
N LYS A 48 -1.84 17.69 9.30
CA LYS A 48 -1.68 16.23 9.20
C LYS A 48 -0.52 15.90 8.28
N LYS A 49 0.49 15.26 8.82
CA LYS A 49 1.74 14.91 8.10
C LYS A 49 1.74 13.48 7.59
N VAL A 50 1.08 12.57 8.31
CA VAL A 50 1.10 11.14 8.06
C VAL A 50 -0.26 10.70 7.55
N PHE A 51 -0.27 9.99 6.44
CA PHE A 51 -1.47 9.49 5.78
C PHE A 51 -1.32 8.00 5.51
N TYR A 52 -2.34 7.22 5.86
CA TYR A 52 -2.40 5.86 5.39
C TYR A 52 -2.99 5.85 3.97
N CYS A 53 -2.22 5.36 3.01
CA CYS A 53 -2.58 5.38 1.59
C CYS A 53 -2.88 3.97 1.04
N GLY A 54 -2.86 2.97 1.92
CA GLY A 54 -2.97 1.57 1.53
C GLY A 54 -1.64 0.98 1.08
N SER A 55 -1.53 -0.34 1.20
CA SER A 55 -0.36 -1.11 0.77
C SER A 55 -0.46 -1.59 -0.69
N GLY A 56 -1.43 -1.07 -1.45
CA GLY A 56 -1.62 -1.43 -2.86
C GLY A 56 -0.48 -0.91 -3.75
N PRO A 57 -0.25 -1.55 -4.90
CA PRO A 57 0.88 -1.23 -5.78
C PRO A 57 0.76 0.13 -6.49
N SER A 58 -0.36 0.84 -6.36
CA SER A 58 -0.64 2.05 -7.15
C SER A 58 0.38 3.17 -6.90
N TYR A 59 0.69 3.48 -5.64
CA TYR A 59 1.70 4.49 -5.32
C TYR A 59 3.10 4.01 -5.65
N GLN A 60 3.41 2.75 -5.36
CA GLN A 60 4.69 2.12 -5.65
C GLN A 60 5.00 2.18 -7.16
N ASN A 61 4.01 1.87 -7.99
CA ASN A 61 4.14 1.95 -9.45
C ASN A 61 4.39 3.38 -9.94
N LEU A 62 3.75 4.38 -9.32
CA LEU A 62 3.99 5.79 -9.65
C LEU A 62 5.42 6.22 -9.30
N PHE A 63 5.92 5.86 -8.11
CA PHE A 63 7.30 6.15 -7.75
C PHE A 63 8.30 5.44 -8.65
N ARG A 64 8.07 4.17 -8.99
CA ARG A 64 8.92 3.43 -9.93
C ARG A 64 8.89 4.05 -11.33
N ALA A 65 7.73 4.51 -11.80
CA ALA A 65 7.63 5.22 -13.07
C ALA A 65 8.43 6.53 -13.04
N MET A 66 8.35 7.31 -11.95
CA MET A 66 9.16 8.52 -11.78
C MET A 66 10.67 8.22 -11.78
N ILE A 67 11.09 7.17 -11.11
CA ILE A 67 12.49 6.74 -11.09
C ILE A 67 12.95 6.36 -12.50
N ASN A 68 12.15 5.61 -13.24
CA ASN A 68 12.47 5.22 -14.60
C ASN A 68 12.59 6.43 -15.55
N GLU A 69 11.69 7.41 -15.45
CA GLU A 69 11.77 8.65 -16.22
C GLU A 69 13.06 9.43 -15.92
N LEU A 70 13.45 9.51 -14.64
CA LEU A 70 14.70 10.16 -14.23
C LEU A 70 15.94 9.43 -14.75
N GLN A 71 15.90 8.10 -14.87
CA GLN A 71 17.01 7.30 -15.37
C GLN A 71 17.15 7.37 -16.90
N MET A 72 16.02 7.39 -17.61
CA MET A 72 16.01 7.38 -19.07
C MET A 72 16.18 8.78 -19.66
N CYS A 73 15.72 9.84 -18.96
CA CYS A 73 15.79 11.24 -19.42
C CYS A 73 15.27 11.42 -20.84
N ASN A 74 14.17 10.73 -21.20
CA ASN A 74 13.54 10.87 -22.52
C ASN A 74 13.01 12.31 -22.73
N ASP A 75 12.68 12.65 -23.96
CA ASP A 75 12.05 13.93 -24.26
C ASP A 75 10.81 14.14 -23.38
N SER A 76 10.64 15.36 -22.85
CA SER A 76 9.56 15.73 -21.94
C SER A 76 9.49 14.95 -20.60
N TYR A 77 10.60 14.33 -20.16
CA TYR A 77 10.61 13.60 -18.88
C TYR A 77 10.17 14.45 -17.68
N GLN A 78 10.47 15.75 -17.69
CA GLN A 78 10.06 16.66 -16.63
C GLN A 78 8.53 16.82 -16.55
N GLU A 79 7.86 16.91 -17.69
CA GLU A 79 6.40 16.95 -17.76
C GLU A 79 5.79 15.64 -17.25
N MET A 80 6.39 14.49 -17.63
CA MET A 80 5.97 13.18 -17.13
C MET A 80 6.11 13.07 -15.62
N LEU A 81 7.21 13.54 -15.05
CA LEU A 81 7.42 13.57 -13.59
C LEU A 81 6.34 14.43 -12.89
N GLU A 82 6.03 15.60 -13.45
CA GLU A 82 4.96 16.44 -12.91
C GLU A 82 3.59 15.75 -12.98
N MET A 83 3.28 15.06 -14.07
CA MET A 83 2.03 14.31 -14.21
C MET A 83 1.93 13.18 -13.18
N TYR A 84 2.99 12.40 -12.95
CA TYR A 84 3.00 11.36 -11.92
C TYR A 84 2.83 11.95 -10.51
N LEU A 85 3.50 13.05 -10.20
CA LEU A 85 3.35 13.73 -8.93
C LEU A 85 1.92 14.26 -8.72
N ARG A 86 1.32 14.87 -9.74
CA ARG A 86 -0.08 15.29 -9.72
C ARG A 86 -1.03 14.10 -9.52
N GLN A 87 -0.74 12.96 -10.14
CA GLN A 87 -1.54 11.75 -9.94
C GLN A 87 -1.47 11.26 -8.48
N ILE A 88 -0.31 11.34 -7.82
CA ILE A 88 -0.18 11.06 -6.39
C ILE A 88 -1.09 11.99 -5.58
N PHE A 89 -1.08 13.30 -5.85
CA PHE A 89 -1.92 14.27 -5.15
C PHE A 89 -3.42 14.03 -5.37
N ILE A 90 -3.83 13.68 -6.59
CA ILE A 90 -5.23 13.33 -6.89
C ILE A 90 -5.66 12.09 -6.10
N GLN A 91 -4.81 11.06 -6.01
CA GLN A 91 -5.11 9.87 -5.23
C GLN A 91 -5.23 10.19 -3.73
N LEU A 92 -4.34 11.03 -3.19
CA LEU A 92 -4.43 11.52 -1.81
C LEU A 92 -5.72 12.30 -1.57
N GLN A 93 -6.07 13.23 -2.45
CA GLN A 93 -7.31 14.00 -2.35
C GLN A 93 -8.55 13.08 -2.35
N ARG A 94 -8.59 12.09 -3.24
CA ARG A 94 -9.67 11.10 -3.27
C ARG A 94 -9.75 10.31 -1.96
N TYR A 95 -8.61 9.93 -1.43
CA TYR A 95 -8.53 9.26 -0.14
C TYR A 95 -9.11 10.14 0.97
N PHE A 96 -8.73 11.43 1.06
CA PHE A 96 -9.28 12.36 2.06
C PHE A 96 -10.77 12.58 1.88
N ASN A 97 -11.23 12.82 0.67
CA ASN A 97 -12.65 13.04 0.39
C ASN A 97 -13.51 11.82 0.76
N ASN A 98 -12.96 10.62 0.59
CA ASN A 98 -13.60 9.39 1.04
C ASN A 98 -13.53 9.22 2.58
N SER A 99 -12.42 9.63 3.20
CA SER A 99 -12.24 9.58 4.66
C SER A 99 -13.15 10.56 5.41
N ILE A 100 -13.42 11.74 4.83
CA ILE A 100 -14.35 12.74 5.41
C ILE A 100 -15.79 12.20 5.46
N ARG A 101 -16.14 11.24 4.59
CA ARG A 101 -17.44 10.54 4.68
C ARG A 101 -17.52 9.52 5.83
N ILE A 102 -16.38 9.19 6.44
CA ILE A 102 -16.29 8.35 7.65
C ILE A 102 -16.02 9.30 8.82
N ASP A 103 -16.99 10.16 9.14
CA ASP A 103 -16.94 11.05 10.30
C ASP A 103 -17.22 10.26 11.59
N ASN A 104 -16.28 9.37 11.92
CA ASN A 104 -16.22 8.67 13.19
C ASN A 104 -14.76 8.34 13.49
N SER A 105 -14.15 9.07 14.40
CA SER A 105 -12.81 8.78 14.92
C SER A 105 -12.65 7.30 15.33
N ARG A 106 -13.72 6.70 15.89
CA ARG A 106 -13.80 5.27 16.24
C ARG A 106 -13.75 4.33 15.03
N ALA A 107 -14.36 4.71 13.88
CA ALA A 107 -14.33 3.87 12.69
C ALA A 107 -12.93 3.83 12.07
N THR A 108 -12.25 4.98 12.01
CA THR A 108 -10.87 5.09 11.52
C THR A 108 -9.93 4.28 12.40
N GLU A 109 -10.03 4.42 13.72
CA GLU A 109 -9.22 3.68 14.68
C GLU A 109 -9.42 2.16 14.56
N ALA A 110 -10.68 1.72 14.44
CA ALA A 110 -10.99 0.30 14.26
C ALA A 110 -10.41 -0.27 12.95
N ILE A 111 -10.37 0.51 11.87
CA ILE A 111 -9.78 0.09 10.60
C ILE A 111 -8.25 0.09 10.69
N ASP A 112 -7.63 1.08 11.34
CA ASP A 112 -6.18 1.11 11.55
C ASP A 112 -5.71 -0.08 12.40
N MET A 113 -6.45 -0.44 13.45
CA MET A 113 -6.20 -1.66 14.24
C MET A 113 -6.35 -2.93 13.39
N ALA A 114 -7.34 -2.98 12.50
CA ALA A 114 -7.51 -4.10 11.59
C ALA A 114 -6.35 -4.24 10.61
N ILE A 115 -5.87 -3.14 10.08
CA ILE A 115 -4.69 -3.12 9.18
C ILE A 115 -3.45 -3.63 9.91
N ALA A 116 -3.20 -3.18 11.12
CA ALA A 116 -2.09 -3.66 11.94
C ALA A 116 -2.21 -5.17 12.17
N TYR A 117 -3.37 -5.63 12.63
CA TYR A 117 -3.64 -7.05 12.85
C TYR A 117 -3.44 -7.90 11.58
N PHE A 118 -3.98 -7.46 10.43
CA PHE A 118 -3.81 -8.21 9.18
C PHE A 118 -2.37 -8.19 8.66
N ASN A 119 -1.61 -7.15 8.93
CA ASN A 119 -0.19 -7.11 8.60
C ASN A 119 0.64 -8.10 9.42
N GLU A 120 0.28 -8.32 10.67
CA GLU A 120 0.96 -9.23 11.58
C GLU A 120 0.56 -10.70 11.35
N HIS A 121 -0.75 -10.94 11.11
CA HIS A 121 -1.33 -12.28 11.05
C HIS A 121 -1.69 -12.76 9.63
N TYR A 122 -1.20 -12.11 8.57
CA TYR A 122 -1.60 -12.40 7.18
C TYR A 122 -1.39 -13.86 6.77
N SER A 123 -0.42 -14.56 7.35
CA SER A 123 -0.12 -15.97 7.07
C SER A 123 -1.08 -16.94 7.76
N GLU A 124 -1.86 -16.47 8.72
CA GLU A 124 -2.81 -17.29 9.46
C GLU A 124 -4.17 -17.38 8.75
N SER A 125 -5.00 -18.33 9.20
CA SER A 125 -6.39 -18.40 8.75
C SER A 125 -7.21 -17.28 9.39
N ILE A 126 -7.49 -16.21 8.66
CA ILE A 126 -8.24 -15.06 9.15
C ILE A 126 -9.70 -15.13 8.69
N SER A 127 -10.61 -15.19 9.65
CA SER A 127 -12.04 -15.00 9.43
C SER A 127 -12.41 -13.53 9.62
N ILE A 128 -12.85 -12.87 8.56
CA ILE A 128 -13.30 -11.46 8.61
C ILE A 128 -14.55 -11.33 9.49
N GLU A 129 -15.40 -12.33 9.52
CA GLU A 129 -16.61 -12.37 10.33
C GLU A 129 -16.27 -12.44 11.84
N GLU A 130 -15.34 -13.32 12.22
CA GLU A 130 -14.86 -13.43 13.60
C GLU A 130 -14.14 -12.15 14.05
N TYR A 131 -13.33 -11.56 13.17
CA TYR A 131 -12.65 -10.29 13.46
C TYR A 131 -13.66 -9.17 13.72
N ALA A 132 -14.65 -9.00 12.83
CA ALA A 132 -15.71 -8.01 12.99
C ALA A 132 -16.49 -8.20 14.29
N LYS A 133 -16.84 -9.46 14.63
CA LYS A 133 -17.51 -9.83 15.88
C LYS A 133 -16.66 -9.47 17.11
N LYS A 134 -15.35 -9.73 17.04
CA LYS A 134 -14.39 -9.42 18.12
C LYS A 134 -14.26 -7.91 18.38
N THR A 135 -14.41 -7.11 17.34
CA THR A 135 -14.36 -5.64 17.41
C THR A 135 -15.73 -4.99 17.60
N HIS A 136 -16.77 -5.79 17.89
CA HIS A 136 -18.15 -5.34 18.17
C HIS A 136 -18.80 -4.56 17.01
N VAL A 137 -18.46 -4.89 15.77
CA VAL A 137 -19.08 -4.31 14.58
C VAL A 137 -19.71 -5.39 13.70
N SER A 138 -20.70 -5.02 12.89
CA SER A 138 -21.25 -5.97 11.91
C SER A 138 -20.24 -6.20 10.77
N THR A 139 -20.18 -7.43 10.26
CA THR A 139 -19.30 -7.80 9.13
C THR A 139 -19.52 -6.92 7.91
N SER A 140 -20.76 -6.60 7.58
CA SER A 140 -21.11 -5.72 6.46
C SER A 140 -20.60 -4.30 6.66
N TRP A 141 -20.75 -3.75 7.87
CA TRP A 141 -20.20 -2.45 8.25
C TRP A 141 -18.68 -2.44 8.11
N PHE A 142 -18.03 -3.46 8.66
CA PHE A 142 -16.57 -3.58 8.63
C PHE A 142 -16.03 -3.64 7.20
N ILE A 143 -16.56 -4.56 6.35
CA ILE A 143 -16.12 -4.71 4.96
C ILE A 143 -16.32 -3.40 4.18
N ARG A 144 -17.47 -2.75 4.36
CA ARG A 144 -17.78 -1.48 3.68
C ARG A 144 -16.81 -0.37 4.09
N ASN A 145 -16.61 -0.16 5.39
CA ASN A 145 -15.77 0.92 5.90
C ASN A 145 -14.28 0.64 5.63
N PHE A 146 -13.83 -0.61 5.75
CA PHE A 146 -12.48 -1.02 5.37
C PHE A 146 -12.22 -0.72 3.89
N LYS A 147 -13.17 -1.09 3.01
CA LYS A 147 -13.04 -0.80 1.58
C LYS A 147 -13.05 0.70 1.28
N LEU A 148 -13.86 1.48 1.98
CA LEU A 148 -13.86 2.94 1.84
C LEU A 148 -12.55 3.57 2.29
N TYR A 149 -11.96 3.07 3.36
CA TYR A 149 -10.74 3.59 3.96
C TYR A 149 -9.48 3.13 3.21
N VAL A 150 -9.38 1.83 2.90
CA VAL A 150 -8.20 1.17 2.33
C VAL A 150 -8.24 1.11 0.80
N GLY A 151 -9.42 1.24 0.19
CA GLY A 151 -9.62 1.11 -1.26
C GLY A 151 -9.83 -0.35 -1.74
N SER A 152 -9.65 -1.33 -0.87
CA SER A 152 -9.85 -2.76 -1.15
C SER A 152 -10.61 -3.43 -0.01
N THR A 153 -11.25 -4.59 -0.27
CA THR A 153 -11.87 -5.35 0.81
C THR A 153 -10.81 -5.95 1.75
N PRO A 154 -11.14 -6.26 3.02
CA PRO A 154 -10.20 -6.90 3.95
C PRO A 154 -9.53 -8.15 3.38
N MET A 155 -10.32 -9.01 2.70
CA MET A 155 -9.81 -10.23 2.10
C MET A 155 -8.86 -9.97 0.92
N GLN A 156 -9.15 -8.94 0.10
CA GLN A 156 -8.25 -8.51 -0.97
C GLN A 156 -6.95 -7.94 -0.41
N PHE A 157 -7.01 -7.20 0.70
CA PHE A 157 -5.85 -6.68 1.40
C PHE A 157 -4.94 -7.80 1.89
N ILE A 158 -5.49 -8.79 2.61
CA ILE A 158 -4.74 -9.96 3.11
C ILE A 158 -4.11 -10.74 1.94
N LEU A 159 -4.89 -11.00 0.88
CA LEU A 159 -4.41 -11.67 -0.31
C LEU A 159 -3.23 -10.94 -0.95
N GLN A 160 -3.34 -9.63 -1.15
CA GLN A 160 -2.27 -8.81 -1.70
C GLN A 160 -1.02 -8.88 -0.83
N LYS A 161 -1.18 -8.84 0.50
CA LYS A 161 -0.07 -8.95 1.45
C LYS A 161 0.64 -10.30 1.33
N ARG A 162 -0.11 -11.41 1.25
CA ARG A 162 0.45 -12.75 1.03
C ARG A 162 1.28 -12.83 -0.26
N ILE A 163 0.75 -12.28 -1.35
CA ILE A 163 1.44 -12.31 -2.65
C ILE A 163 2.69 -11.43 -2.64
N CYS A 164 2.66 -10.25 -2.01
CA CYS A 164 3.85 -9.41 -1.86
C CYS A 164 4.96 -10.10 -1.06
N ASN A 165 4.60 -10.78 0.04
CA ASN A 165 5.59 -11.54 0.82
C ASN A 165 6.11 -12.78 0.06
N ALA A 166 5.24 -13.47 -0.69
CA ALA A 166 5.66 -14.57 -1.56
C ALA A 166 6.64 -14.11 -2.64
N GLU A 167 6.42 -12.92 -3.21
CA GLU A 167 7.34 -12.29 -4.17
C GLU A 167 8.72 -12.09 -3.56
N ALA A 168 8.79 -11.51 -2.36
CA ALA A 168 10.05 -11.32 -1.65
C ALA A 168 10.78 -12.65 -1.36
N LEU A 169 10.04 -13.69 -0.96
CA LEU A 169 10.62 -15.01 -0.72
C LEU A 169 11.10 -15.69 -2.02
N LEU A 170 10.38 -15.52 -3.12
CA LEU A 170 10.79 -16.04 -4.42
C LEU A 170 12.13 -15.43 -4.89
N LEU A 171 12.37 -14.16 -4.56
CA LEU A 171 13.57 -13.40 -4.93
C LEU A 171 14.78 -13.70 -4.06
N ASN A 172 14.55 -13.84 -2.76
CA ASN A 172 15.62 -13.76 -1.75
C ASN A 172 15.89 -15.08 -1.05
N THR A 173 15.22 -16.18 -1.41
CA THR A 173 15.39 -17.48 -0.75
C THR A 173 15.39 -18.66 -1.73
N GLU A 174 15.96 -19.78 -1.29
CA GLU A 174 15.95 -21.06 -2.00
C GLU A 174 14.71 -21.93 -1.70
N TYR A 175 13.77 -21.42 -0.92
CA TYR A 175 12.53 -22.13 -0.60
C TYR A 175 11.80 -22.57 -1.87
N ASN A 176 11.31 -23.81 -1.90
CA ASN A 176 10.49 -24.28 -3.01
C ASN A 176 9.08 -23.63 -2.97
N ILE A 177 8.32 -23.77 -4.06
CA ILE A 177 7.00 -23.12 -4.20
C ILE A 177 6.00 -23.60 -3.14
N ASN A 178 6.10 -24.88 -2.69
CA ASN A 178 5.22 -25.41 -1.65
C ASN A 178 5.56 -24.78 -0.29
N GLU A 179 6.83 -24.67 0.04
CA GLU A 179 7.28 -24.03 1.27
C GLU A 179 6.86 -22.56 1.31
N ILE A 180 7.06 -21.81 0.22
CA ILE A 180 6.62 -20.42 0.13
C ILE A 180 5.10 -20.33 0.31
N ALA A 181 4.33 -21.19 -0.33
CA ALA A 181 2.88 -21.21 -0.16
C ALA A 181 2.49 -21.36 1.32
N GLN A 182 3.11 -22.29 2.03
CA GLN A 182 2.87 -22.51 3.47
C GLN A 182 3.27 -21.31 4.31
N ILE A 183 4.46 -20.74 4.09
CA ILE A 183 4.97 -19.58 4.83
C ILE A 183 4.01 -18.38 4.70
N VAL A 184 3.44 -18.18 3.52
CA VAL A 184 2.52 -17.05 3.30
C VAL A 184 1.05 -17.38 3.59
N GLY A 185 0.76 -18.55 4.14
CA GLY A 185 -0.56 -18.93 4.66
C GLY A 185 -1.49 -19.61 3.66
N TYR A 186 -0.96 -20.39 2.73
CA TYR A 186 -1.74 -21.26 1.85
C TYR A 186 -1.46 -22.73 2.13
N ASP A 187 -2.49 -23.48 2.52
CA ASP A 187 -2.40 -24.93 2.71
C ASP A 187 -2.24 -25.68 1.36
N ASN A 188 -2.70 -25.08 0.28
CA ASN A 188 -2.68 -25.68 -1.06
C ASN A 188 -1.83 -24.83 -2.02
N SER A 189 -0.68 -25.35 -2.40
CA SER A 189 0.27 -24.67 -3.30
C SER A 189 -0.23 -24.50 -4.74
N LEU A 190 -1.15 -25.36 -5.21
CA LEU A 190 -1.78 -25.17 -6.53
C LEU A 190 -2.74 -23.98 -6.50
N TYR A 191 -3.49 -23.84 -5.41
CA TYR A 191 -4.35 -22.66 -5.22
C TYR A 191 -3.51 -21.39 -5.08
N PHE A 192 -2.45 -21.41 -4.30
CA PHE A 192 -1.46 -20.34 -4.22
C PHE A 192 -0.95 -19.92 -5.61
N SER A 193 -0.48 -20.89 -6.40
CA SER A 193 0.07 -20.63 -7.74
C SER A 193 -0.94 -19.98 -8.68
N ARG A 194 -2.21 -20.39 -8.61
CA ARG A 194 -3.31 -19.75 -9.36
C ARG A 194 -3.54 -18.32 -8.92
N MET A 195 -3.56 -18.06 -7.61
CA MET A 195 -3.77 -16.73 -7.06
C MET A 195 -2.59 -15.80 -7.37
N PHE A 196 -1.37 -16.30 -7.26
CA PHE A 196 -0.17 -15.56 -7.63
C PHE A 196 -0.21 -15.17 -9.12
N LYS A 197 -0.48 -16.13 -10.01
CA LYS A 197 -0.62 -15.87 -11.45
C LYS A 197 -1.74 -14.88 -11.77
N LYS A 198 -2.87 -14.95 -11.06
CA LYS A 198 -3.97 -14.00 -11.23
C LYS A 198 -3.56 -12.56 -10.92
N ILE A 199 -2.68 -12.36 -9.93
CA ILE A 199 -2.26 -11.03 -9.48
C ILE A 199 -1.02 -10.53 -10.23
N LYS A 200 -0.04 -11.41 -10.50
CA LYS A 200 1.24 -11.05 -11.12
C LYS A 200 1.31 -11.32 -12.62
N GLY A 201 0.30 -11.98 -13.19
CA GLY A 201 0.24 -12.32 -14.61
C GLY A 201 1.00 -13.61 -15.00
N ILE A 202 2.00 -14.01 -14.22
CA ILE A 202 2.82 -15.21 -14.45
C ILE A 202 2.84 -16.11 -13.20
N SER A 203 3.20 -17.39 -13.38
CA SER A 203 3.28 -18.32 -12.25
C SER A 203 4.47 -18.02 -11.33
N PRO A 204 4.43 -18.47 -10.05
CA PRO A 204 5.57 -18.29 -9.13
C PRO A 204 6.89 -18.85 -9.69
N SER A 205 6.84 -19.99 -10.37
CA SER A 205 8.02 -20.64 -10.97
C SER A 205 8.59 -19.83 -12.15
N GLU A 206 7.71 -19.26 -12.99
CA GLU A 206 8.11 -18.37 -14.07
C GLU A 206 8.66 -17.05 -13.51
N TYR A 207 8.03 -16.52 -12.46
CA TYR A 207 8.46 -15.31 -11.80
C TYR A 207 9.90 -15.44 -11.27
N ARG A 208 10.23 -16.56 -10.61
CA ARG A 208 11.59 -16.85 -10.12
C ARG A 208 12.62 -17.00 -11.25
N LYS A 209 12.25 -17.52 -12.42
CA LYS A 209 13.18 -17.72 -13.54
C LYS A 209 13.49 -16.45 -14.32
N ASN A 210 12.62 -15.46 -14.26
CA ASN A 210 12.75 -14.22 -15.02
C ASN A 210 13.56 -13.14 -14.27
N ILE A 211 14.27 -13.55 -13.23
CA ILE A 211 15.18 -12.75 -12.44
C ILE A 211 16.61 -13.22 -12.64
#